data_c3afe7beb57fb0402f09707d99cce28d
#
_entry.id   c3afe7beb57fb0402f09707d99cce28d
#
_cell.length_a   1.000
_cell.length_b   1.000
_cell.length_c   1.000
_cell.angle_alpha   90.00
_cell.angle_beta   90.00
_cell.angle_gamma   90.00
#
_symmetry.space_group_name_H-M   'P 1'
#
loop_
_entity.id
_entity.type
_entity.pdbx_description
1 polymer ?
#
loop_
_entity_poly.entity_id
_entity_poly.type
_entity_poly.pdbx_seq_one_letter_code
_entity_poly.pdbx_strand_id
1 'polypeptide(L)'
;GNNYQAKTRFYTNGLIDSLGVLQGDLWIRGGGDVTLGSKYFNDDGNEFNFMNDWLDSLKSKGVLGINGRLITDGSEFGYAGVPDGWDWSDMGNYYGVGASGVNFFDNTLKYYFNTGKPGEQVVFIGTNPVLDDLFFQHDILAENIRKDYSYIYGSPYSKVRFGHGSLPAYKDSFCVKG
;
A
#
# COMPACT_ATOMS: atom_id res chain seq x y z
N GLY A 1 -19.11 -18.35 9.57
CA GLY A 1 -19.76 -19.32 8.73
C GLY A 1 -19.16 -19.35 7.33
N ASN A 2 -19.37 -20.42 6.63
CA ASN A 2 -18.77 -20.71 5.31
C ASN A 2 -19.20 -19.75 4.17
N ASN A 3 -19.97 -18.72 4.45
CA ASN A 3 -20.51 -17.78 3.45
C ASN A 3 -20.02 -16.34 3.61
N TYR A 4 -19.02 -16.10 4.45
CA TYR A 4 -18.42 -14.78 4.54
C TYR A 4 -17.63 -14.48 3.24
N GLN A 5 -17.89 -13.30 2.68
CA GLN A 5 -17.13 -12.77 1.54
C GLN A 5 -16.67 -11.37 1.89
N ALA A 6 -15.37 -11.16 1.85
CA ALA A 6 -14.81 -9.82 1.83
C ALA A 6 -15.28 -9.11 0.55
N LYS A 7 -15.81 -7.89 0.68
CA LYS A 7 -16.35 -7.15 -0.47
C LYS A 7 -15.87 -5.71 -0.45
N THR A 8 -15.31 -5.29 -1.56
CA THR A 8 -15.10 -3.87 -1.83
C THR A 8 -16.35 -3.30 -2.49
N ARG A 9 -16.89 -2.20 -1.96
CA ARG A 9 -18.12 -1.58 -2.45
C ARG A 9 -17.87 -0.14 -2.86
N PHE A 10 -18.55 0.27 -3.93
CA PHE A 10 -18.52 1.63 -4.43
C PHE A 10 -19.83 2.33 -4.14
N TYR A 11 -19.75 3.57 -3.67
CA TYR A 11 -20.90 4.43 -3.41
C TYR A 11 -20.65 5.81 -4.01
N THR A 12 -21.72 6.47 -4.43
CA THR A 12 -21.68 7.83 -4.97
C THR A 12 -22.70 8.69 -4.24
N ASN A 13 -22.41 9.99 -4.11
CA ASN A 13 -23.34 10.97 -3.52
C ASN A 13 -23.83 12.02 -4.55
N GLY A 14 -23.61 11.77 -5.85
CA GLY A 14 -23.99 12.66 -6.91
C GLY A 14 -24.66 11.96 -8.09
N LEU A 15 -25.02 12.73 -9.11
CA LEU A 15 -25.62 12.24 -10.35
C LEU A 15 -24.56 12.11 -11.45
N ILE A 16 -24.76 11.16 -12.34
CA ILE A 16 -23.95 11.02 -13.56
C ILE A 16 -24.61 11.88 -14.63
N ASP A 17 -23.85 12.81 -15.23
CA ASP A 17 -24.34 13.67 -16.28
C ASP A 17 -24.37 12.98 -17.67
N SER A 18 -24.83 13.69 -18.69
CA SER A 18 -24.96 13.16 -20.06
C SER A 18 -23.61 12.79 -20.72
N LEU A 19 -22.49 13.24 -20.17
CA LEU A 19 -21.13 12.93 -20.62
C LEU A 19 -20.51 11.77 -19.83
N GLY A 20 -21.25 11.18 -18.88
CA GLY A 20 -20.77 10.10 -18.03
C GLY A 20 -19.90 10.60 -16.87
N VAL A 21 -19.93 11.89 -16.53
CA VAL A 21 -19.18 12.44 -15.42
C VAL A 21 -20.03 12.43 -14.16
N LEU A 22 -19.56 11.74 -13.13
CA LEU A 22 -20.16 11.80 -11.79
C LEU A 22 -19.92 13.19 -11.20
N GLN A 23 -20.99 13.95 -10.98
CA GLN A 23 -20.97 15.24 -10.31
C GLN A 23 -21.12 15.04 -8.79
N GLY A 24 -20.05 14.58 -8.15
CA GLY A 24 -20.01 14.22 -6.74
C GLY A 24 -18.86 13.30 -6.38
N ASP A 25 -18.82 12.83 -5.15
CA ASP A 25 -17.75 11.99 -4.62
C ASP A 25 -17.99 10.50 -4.97
N LEU A 26 -16.89 9.79 -5.22
CA LEU A 26 -16.84 8.33 -5.28
C LEU A 26 -16.20 7.80 -4.01
N TRP A 27 -16.93 6.92 -3.30
CA TRP A 27 -16.46 6.24 -2.11
C TRP A 27 -16.11 4.80 -2.41
N ILE A 28 -14.95 4.35 -1.92
CA ILE A 28 -14.50 2.96 -1.95
C ILE A 28 -14.50 2.46 -0.52
N ARG A 29 -15.49 1.65 -0.15
CA ARG A 29 -15.54 1.00 1.16
C ARG A 29 -14.99 -0.41 1.07
N GLY A 30 -13.90 -0.64 1.77
CA GLY A 30 -13.25 -1.94 1.84
C GLY A 30 -13.85 -2.81 2.94
N GLY A 31 -14.05 -4.09 2.64
CA GLY A 31 -14.52 -5.12 3.59
C GLY A 31 -13.41 -6.11 3.95
N GLY A 32 -12.15 -5.70 3.88
CA GLY A 32 -11.00 -6.53 4.24
C GLY A 32 -10.64 -7.57 3.18
N ASP A 33 -10.84 -7.26 1.91
CA ASP A 33 -10.40 -8.12 0.82
C ASP A 33 -8.87 -8.11 0.72
N VAL A 34 -8.24 -9.22 1.08
CA VAL A 34 -6.78 -9.39 1.08
C VAL A 34 -6.22 -9.79 -0.29
N THR A 35 -7.07 -9.94 -1.30
CA THR A 35 -6.63 -10.40 -2.64
C THR A 35 -6.21 -9.25 -3.55
N LEU A 36 -6.55 -8.00 -3.22
CA LEU A 36 -6.36 -6.83 -4.06
C LEU A 36 -4.87 -6.50 -4.24
N GLY A 37 -4.34 -6.83 -5.42
CA GLY A 37 -2.93 -6.64 -5.75
C GLY A 37 -1.95 -7.52 -4.96
N SER A 38 -2.45 -8.52 -4.24
CA SER A 38 -1.61 -9.45 -3.50
C SER A 38 -0.86 -10.39 -4.44
N LYS A 39 0.45 -10.53 -4.20
CA LYS A 39 1.29 -11.48 -4.96
C LYS A 39 0.88 -12.95 -4.76
N TYR A 40 0.12 -13.26 -3.73
CA TYR A 40 -0.33 -14.63 -3.42
C TYR A 40 -1.59 -15.03 -4.19
N PHE A 41 -2.29 -14.06 -4.79
CA PHE A 41 -3.56 -14.24 -5.48
C PHE A 41 -3.55 -13.73 -6.94
N ASN A 42 -2.41 -13.24 -7.43
CA ASN A 42 -2.23 -12.78 -8.81
C ASN A 42 -1.39 -13.79 -9.60
N ASP A 43 -2.05 -14.66 -10.33
CA ASP A 43 -1.40 -15.72 -11.12
C ASP A 43 -0.68 -15.18 -12.37
N ASP A 44 -1.09 -14.01 -12.87
CA ASP A 44 -0.54 -13.37 -14.08
C ASP A 44 0.60 -12.36 -13.78
N GLY A 45 0.92 -12.15 -12.51
CA GLY A 45 1.99 -11.27 -12.08
C GLY A 45 1.68 -9.76 -12.19
N ASN A 46 0.45 -9.38 -12.58
CA ASN A 46 0.04 -7.98 -12.65
C ASN A 46 -0.76 -7.58 -11.39
N GLU A 47 -0.06 -7.01 -10.42
CA GLU A 47 -0.64 -6.59 -9.14
C GLU A 47 -1.70 -5.47 -9.27
N PHE A 48 -1.86 -4.85 -10.45
CA PHE A 48 -2.82 -3.77 -10.71
C PHE A 48 -4.10 -4.22 -11.42
N ASN A 49 -4.27 -5.49 -11.76
CA ASN A 49 -5.44 -5.97 -12.50
C ASN A 49 -6.76 -5.66 -11.82
N PHE A 50 -6.84 -5.76 -10.51
CA PHE A 50 -8.06 -5.41 -9.77
C PHE A 50 -8.54 -3.96 -10.02
N MET A 51 -7.62 -3.03 -10.29
CA MET A 51 -7.99 -1.65 -10.62
C MET A 51 -8.65 -1.55 -11.98
N ASN A 52 -8.21 -2.36 -12.96
CA ASN A 52 -8.86 -2.44 -14.27
C ASN A 52 -10.28 -3.01 -14.14
N ASP A 53 -10.47 -4.06 -13.34
CA ASP A 53 -11.79 -4.64 -13.07
C ASP A 53 -12.72 -3.61 -12.42
N TRP A 54 -12.20 -2.79 -11.52
CA TRP A 54 -12.95 -1.70 -10.90
C TRP A 54 -13.33 -0.62 -11.89
N LEU A 55 -12.37 -0.20 -12.74
CA LEU A 55 -12.63 0.78 -13.80
C LEU A 55 -13.69 0.29 -14.78
N ASP A 56 -13.61 -0.97 -15.19
CA ASP A 56 -14.59 -1.54 -16.11
C ASP A 56 -15.98 -1.67 -15.45
N SER A 57 -16.01 -2.00 -14.16
CA SER A 57 -17.26 -2.01 -13.39
C SER A 57 -17.88 -0.61 -13.31
N LEU A 58 -17.11 0.43 -13.05
CA LEU A 58 -17.57 1.83 -13.02
C LEU A 58 -18.07 2.28 -14.40
N LYS A 59 -17.30 2.01 -15.46
CA LYS A 59 -17.69 2.31 -16.85
C LYS A 59 -18.98 1.62 -17.24
N SER A 60 -19.19 0.36 -16.84
CA SER A 60 -20.43 -0.38 -17.09
C SER A 60 -21.66 0.25 -16.45
N LYS A 61 -21.45 1.07 -15.39
CA LYS A 61 -22.49 1.86 -14.73
C LYS A 61 -22.60 3.29 -15.25
N GLY A 62 -21.87 3.61 -16.33
CA GLY A 62 -21.88 4.91 -16.98
C GLY A 62 -20.94 5.95 -16.35
N VAL A 63 -20.10 5.58 -15.39
CA VAL A 63 -19.12 6.50 -14.78
C VAL A 63 -17.86 6.49 -15.64
N LEU A 64 -17.67 7.55 -16.42
CA LEU A 64 -16.50 7.76 -17.28
C LEU A 64 -15.51 8.79 -16.71
N GLY A 65 -15.97 9.60 -15.74
CA GLY A 65 -15.18 10.60 -15.05
C GLY A 65 -15.79 10.96 -13.71
N ILE A 66 -15.00 11.66 -12.88
CA ILE A 66 -15.44 12.12 -11.55
C ILE A 66 -15.09 13.60 -11.42
N ASN A 67 -16.09 14.41 -11.14
CA ASN A 67 -15.95 15.79 -10.71
C ASN A 67 -16.29 15.88 -9.23
N GLY A 68 -15.34 15.49 -8.38
CA GLY A 68 -15.48 15.35 -6.96
C GLY A 68 -14.26 14.67 -6.36
N ARG A 69 -14.40 14.07 -5.19
CA ARG A 69 -13.32 13.40 -4.48
C ARG A 69 -13.41 11.88 -4.64
N LEU A 70 -12.25 11.23 -4.65
CA LEU A 70 -12.13 9.81 -4.41
C LEU A 70 -11.84 9.60 -2.91
N ILE A 71 -12.73 8.89 -2.21
CA ILE A 71 -12.66 8.70 -0.77
C ILE A 71 -12.57 7.20 -0.46
N THR A 72 -11.58 6.79 0.32
CA THR A 72 -11.47 5.42 0.82
C THR A 72 -11.99 5.32 2.24
N ASP A 73 -12.82 4.31 2.51
CA ASP A 73 -13.34 3.99 3.84
C ASP A 73 -12.86 2.60 4.26
N GLY A 74 -11.89 2.57 5.16
CA GLY A 74 -11.32 1.36 5.74
C GLY A 74 -11.87 0.99 7.11
N SER A 75 -12.96 1.62 7.55
CA SER A 75 -13.47 1.53 8.94
C SER A 75 -14.13 0.19 9.30
N GLU A 76 -14.21 -0.78 8.40
CA GLU A 76 -14.88 -2.08 8.63
C GLU A 76 -14.38 -2.81 9.88
N PHE A 77 -13.06 -2.70 10.18
CA PHE A 77 -12.45 -3.30 11.38
C PHE A 77 -12.07 -2.27 12.45
N GLY A 78 -12.64 -1.07 12.37
CA GLY A 78 -12.25 0.05 13.23
C GLY A 78 -10.91 0.64 12.82
N TYR A 79 -10.28 1.37 13.74
CA TYR A 79 -9.04 2.11 13.50
C TYR A 79 -7.84 1.57 14.27
N ALA A 80 -7.96 0.42 14.92
CA ALA A 80 -6.86 -0.26 15.58
C ALA A 80 -5.97 -0.95 14.52
N GLY A 81 -5.12 -0.16 13.86
CA GLY A 81 -4.21 -0.67 12.82
C GLY A 81 -3.13 -1.62 13.34
N VAL A 82 -2.95 -1.69 14.66
CA VAL A 82 -2.00 -2.58 15.34
C VAL A 82 -2.75 -3.31 16.45
N PRO A 83 -2.83 -4.66 16.41
CA PRO A 83 -3.43 -5.43 17.50
C PRO A 83 -2.65 -5.26 18.82
N ASP A 84 -3.34 -5.34 19.93
CA ASP A 84 -2.72 -5.35 21.26
C ASP A 84 -1.73 -6.51 21.40
N GLY A 85 -0.58 -6.24 22.01
CA GLY A 85 0.44 -7.22 22.28
C GLY A 85 1.41 -7.52 21.13
N TRP A 86 1.30 -6.82 20.00
CA TRP A 86 2.32 -6.91 18.95
C TRP A 86 3.59 -6.18 19.37
N ASP A 87 4.72 -6.80 19.09
CA ASP A 87 6.02 -6.20 19.39
C ASP A 87 6.32 -5.09 18.40
N TRP A 88 6.82 -3.95 18.90
CA TRP A 88 7.23 -2.84 18.02
C TRP A 88 8.27 -3.27 16.99
N SER A 89 9.17 -4.18 17.35
CA SER A 89 10.19 -4.71 16.44
C SER A 89 9.60 -5.38 15.20
N ASP A 90 8.41 -5.97 15.29
CA ASP A 90 7.73 -6.63 14.18
C ASP A 90 7.08 -5.64 13.21
N MET A 91 6.72 -4.47 13.70
CA MET A 91 6.01 -3.44 12.91
C MET A 91 6.84 -2.87 11.76
N GLY A 92 8.15 -3.00 11.81
CA GLY A 92 9.07 -2.57 10.74
C GLY A 92 9.26 -3.58 9.62
N ASN A 93 8.54 -4.70 9.63
CA ASN A 93 8.63 -5.78 8.66
C ASN A 93 7.32 -5.95 7.88
N TYR A 94 7.42 -6.55 6.69
CA TYR A 94 6.27 -6.83 5.81
C TYR A 94 5.20 -7.73 6.44
N TYR A 95 5.53 -8.48 7.48
CA TYR A 95 4.57 -9.33 8.22
C TYR A 95 3.93 -8.61 9.41
N GLY A 96 4.43 -7.44 9.79
CA GLY A 96 3.88 -6.61 10.88
C GLY A 96 2.77 -5.66 10.43
N VAL A 97 2.16 -5.89 9.27
CA VAL A 97 1.08 -5.05 8.76
C VAL A 97 -0.24 -5.41 9.44
N GLY A 98 -0.92 -4.41 9.98
CA GLY A 98 -2.20 -4.58 10.65
C GLY A 98 -3.37 -4.79 9.68
N ALA A 99 -4.51 -5.22 10.24
CA ALA A 99 -5.75 -5.37 9.50
C ALA A 99 -6.34 -3.99 9.13
N SER A 100 -6.83 -3.88 7.90
CA SER A 100 -7.58 -2.71 7.42
C SER A 100 -8.78 -3.15 6.60
N GLY A 101 -9.85 -2.37 6.61
CA GLY A 101 -10.97 -2.60 5.70
C GLY A 101 -10.54 -2.47 4.24
N VAL A 102 -9.63 -1.56 3.93
CA VAL A 102 -9.03 -1.38 2.60
C VAL A 102 -7.62 -1.93 2.62
N ASN A 103 -7.38 -3.03 1.91
CA ASN A 103 -6.08 -3.66 1.77
C ASN A 103 -5.66 -3.65 0.31
N PHE A 104 -4.46 -3.15 0.03
CA PHE A 104 -3.83 -3.20 -1.29
C PHE A 104 -2.40 -3.70 -1.17
N PHE A 105 -1.96 -4.53 -2.11
CA PHE A 105 -0.56 -4.95 -2.20
C PHE A 105 -0.01 -5.56 -0.91
N ASP A 106 -0.81 -6.40 -0.25
CA ASP A 106 -0.50 -7.00 1.05
C ASP A 106 -0.30 -5.96 2.19
N ASN A 107 -0.88 -4.75 2.07
CA ASN A 107 -0.64 -3.58 2.93
C ASN A 107 0.84 -3.20 3.05
N THR A 108 1.65 -3.55 2.07
CA THR A 108 3.08 -3.22 2.04
C THR A 108 3.38 -2.18 0.97
N LEU A 109 4.40 -1.38 1.21
CA LEU A 109 4.96 -0.44 0.26
C LEU A 109 6.35 -0.92 -0.17
N LYS A 110 6.66 -0.84 -1.45
CA LYS A 110 8.00 -1.14 -1.96
C LYS A 110 8.86 0.13 -1.91
N TYR A 111 9.97 0.06 -1.20
CA TYR A 111 10.99 1.12 -1.11
C TYR A 111 12.21 0.73 -1.92
N TYR A 112 12.73 1.64 -2.72
CA TYR A 112 13.89 1.40 -3.56
C TYR A 112 15.08 2.21 -3.09
N PHE A 113 16.24 1.56 -3.06
CA PHE A 113 17.49 2.14 -2.59
C PHE A 113 18.62 1.85 -3.58
N ASN A 114 19.50 2.84 -3.78
CA ASN A 114 20.84 2.62 -4.31
C ASN A 114 21.78 2.42 -3.14
N THR A 115 22.59 1.35 -3.17
CA THR A 115 23.50 1.01 -2.08
C THR A 115 24.95 1.14 -2.55
N GLY A 116 25.71 2.01 -1.89
CA GLY A 116 27.11 2.26 -2.18
C GLY A 116 28.04 1.20 -1.59
N LYS A 117 29.21 1.64 -1.13
CA LYS A 117 30.20 0.78 -0.46
C LYS A 117 29.77 0.44 0.95
N PRO A 118 30.28 -0.67 1.52
CA PRO A 118 30.05 -0.98 2.93
C PRO A 118 30.41 0.18 3.86
N GLY A 119 29.51 0.49 4.80
CA GLY A 119 29.60 1.60 5.74
C GLY A 119 29.05 2.93 5.23
N GLU A 120 28.71 3.05 3.96
CA GLU A 120 28.05 4.25 3.42
C GLU A 120 26.53 4.18 3.69
N GLN A 121 25.92 5.33 3.95
CA GLN A 121 24.48 5.44 4.01
C GLN A 121 23.88 5.20 2.62
N VAL A 122 22.84 4.40 2.54
CA VAL A 122 22.16 4.11 1.27
C VAL A 122 21.40 5.36 0.78
N VAL A 123 21.12 5.43 -0.51
CA VAL A 123 20.33 6.52 -1.11
C VAL A 123 18.93 6.02 -1.38
N PHE A 124 17.93 6.64 -0.77
CA PHE A 124 16.52 6.38 -1.07
C PHE A 124 16.17 6.93 -2.45
N ILE A 125 15.61 6.07 -3.33
CA ILE A 125 15.24 6.42 -4.71
C ILE A 125 13.77 6.79 -4.80
N GLY A 126 12.88 6.06 -4.09
CA GLY A 126 11.44 6.26 -4.14
C GLY A 126 10.66 5.02 -3.74
N THR A 127 9.36 5.06 -3.96
CA THR A 127 8.42 3.98 -3.62
C THR A 127 7.64 3.49 -4.84
N ASN A 128 7.07 2.28 -4.73
CA ASN A 128 6.04 1.79 -5.65
C ASN A 128 4.86 1.20 -4.85
N PRO A 129 3.63 1.75 -4.99
CA PRO A 129 3.30 2.93 -5.79
C PRO A 129 4.03 4.20 -5.34
N VAL A 130 4.16 5.17 -6.23
CA VAL A 130 4.76 6.48 -5.90
C VAL A 130 3.84 7.22 -4.94
N LEU A 131 4.40 7.70 -3.84
CA LEU A 131 3.71 8.50 -2.83
C LEU A 131 4.43 9.84 -2.67
N ASP A 132 3.90 10.89 -3.29
CA ASP A 132 4.53 12.22 -3.34
C ASP A 132 4.56 12.93 -1.97
N ASP A 133 3.70 12.51 -1.04
CA ASP A 133 3.55 13.10 0.28
C ASP A 133 4.14 12.23 1.41
N LEU A 134 4.90 11.20 1.06
CA LEU A 134 5.62 10.37 2.01
C LEU A 134 6.89 11.09 2.50
N PHE A 135 6.98 11.32 3.80
CA PHE A 135 8.20 11.80 4.44
C PHE A 135 9.00 10.59 4.96
N PHE A 136 10.14 10.33 4.35
CA PHE A 136 11.00 9.20 4.70
C PHE A 136 12.37 9.65 5.19
N GLN A 137 12.74 9.23 6.40
CA GLN A 137 14.06 9.40 6.96
C GLN A 137 14.68 8.04 7.27
N HIS A 138 15.99 7.89 7.17
CA HIS A 138 16.66 6.64 7.49
C HIS A 138 18.12 6.82 7.88
N ASP A 139 18.64 5.83 8.59
CA ASP A 139 20.06 5.63 8.88
C ASP A 139 20.55 4.27 8.35
N ILE A 140 19.87 3.71 7.36
CA ILE A 140 20.22 2.42 6.74
C ILE A 140 21.60 2.52 6.09
N LEU A 141 22.46 1.55 6.39
CA LEU A 141 23.82 1.47 5.85
C LEU A 141 23.94 0.35 4.81
N ALA A 142 24.79 0.56 3.83
CA ALA A 142 25.26 -0.51 2.97
C ALA A 142 26.26 -1.38 3.72
N GLU A 143 26.12 -2.70 3.63
CA GLU A 143 26.95 -3.65 4.34
C GLU A 143 27.37 -4.83 3.44
N ASN A 144 28.46 -5.52 3.81
CA ASN A 144 28.89 -6.71 3.09
C ASN A 144 28.09 -7.94 3.51
N ILE A 145 26.79 -7.90 3.28
CA ILE A 145 25.78 -8.90 3.63
C ILE A 145 25.05 -9.37 2.38
N ARG A 146 24.32 -10.48 2.50
CA ARG A 146 23.56 -11.08 1.37
C ARG A 146 22.06 -10.86 1.43
N LYS A 147 21.55 -10.46 2.59
CA LYS A 147 20.11 -10.32 2.86
C LYS A 147 19.80 -8.92 3.36
N ASP A 148 18.55 -8.55 3.25
CA ASP A 148 17.96 -7.39 3.88
C ASP A 148 17.88 -7.61 5.41
N TYR A 149 18.41 -6.66 6.16
CA TYR A 149 18.29 -6.52 7.61
C TYR A 149 17.80 -5.11 7.97
N SER A 150 17.08 -4.48 7.07
CA SER A 150 16.45 -3.19 7.33
C SER A 150 15.03 -3.35 7.84
N TYR A 151 14.60 -2.36 8.60
CA TYR A 151 13.27 -2.23 9.15
C TYR A 151 12.74 -0.85 8.80
N ILE A 152 11.49 -0.76 8.33
CA ILE A 152 10.87 0.51 8.00
C ILE A 152 9.65 0.70 8.89
N TYR A 153 9.77 1.64 9.82
CA TYR A 153 8.75 1.92 10.83
C TYR A 153 7.88 3.11 10.46
N GLY A 154 6.67 3.10 10.93
CA GLY A 154 5.74 4.22 10.89
C GLY A 154 4.48 3.91 11.67
N SER A 155 3.87 4.91 12.27
CA SER A 155 2.58 4.72 12.92
C SER A 155 1.47 4.53 11.88
N PRO A 156 0.39 3.81 12.21
CA PRO A 156 -0.79 3.74 11.39
C PRO A 156 -1.28 5.15 11.02
N TYR A 157 -1.79 5.31 9.80
CA TYR A 157 -2.33 6.57 9.24
C TYR A 157 -1.32 7.73 9.14
N SER A 158 -0.04 7.52 9.46
CA SER A 158 1.01 8.52 9.31
C SER A 158 1.61 8.49 7.92
N LYS A 159 2.00 9.65 7.40
CA LYS A 159 2.81 9.81 6.19
C LYS A 159 4.32 9.80 6.48
N VAL A 160 4.68 9.71 7.74
CA VAL A 160 6.08 9.66 8.18
C VAL A 160 6.53 8.22 8.31
N ARG A 161 7.67 7.92 7.72
CA ARG A 161 8.36 6.64 7.84
C ARG A 161 9.83 6.88 8.20
N PHE A 162 10.40 5.95 8.94
CA PHE A 162 11.83 5.95 9.20
C PHE A 162 12.39 4.54 9.06
N GLY A 163 13.56 4.46 8.41
CA GLY A 163 14.25 3.22 8.13
C GLY A 163 15.51 3.09 8.97
N HIS A 164 15.80 1.88 9.44
CA HIS A 164 16.98 1.54 10.21
C HIS A 164 17.54 0.20 9.76
N GLY A 165 18.84 -0.04 9.94
CA GLY A 165 19.48 -1.33 9.70
C GLY A 165 20.43 -1.34 8.52
N SER A 166 20.49 -2.47 7.78
CA SER A 166 21.50 -2.67 6.75
C SER A 166 20.96 -3.33 5.50
N LEU A 167 21.49 -2.93 4.34
CA LEU A 167 21.22 -3.51 3.03
C LEU A 167 22.51 -4.02 2.37
N PRO A 168 22.42 -5.02 1.45
CA PRO A 168 23.56 -5.47 0.67
C PRO A 168 24.20 -4.33 -0.12
N ALA A 169 25.51 -4.17 -0.01
CA ALA A 169 26.27 -3.16 -0.75
C ALA A 169 26.28 -3.40 -2.27
N TYR A 170 26.63 -2.35 -3.03
CA TYR A 170 26.86 -2.34 -4.48
C TYR A 170 25.62 -2.75 -5.30
N LYS A 171 24.43 -2.21 -4.96
CA LYS A 171 23.20 -2.39 -5.71
C LYS A 171 22.73 -1.07 -6.29
N ASP A 172 22.55 -1.01 -7.62
CA ASP A 172 21.98 0.16 -8.29
C ASP A 172 20.51 0.37 -7.92
N SER A 173 19.78 -0.74 -7.65
CA SER A 173 18.44 -0.72 -7.13
C SER A 173 18.19 -1.94 -6.25
N PHE A 174 17.90 -1.71 -4.97
CA PHE A 174 17.51 -2.74 -4.02
C PHE A 174 16.11 -2.43 -3.50
N CYS A 175 15.22 -3.43 -3.52
CA CYS A 175 13.82 -3.28 -3.11
C CYS A 175 13.62 -3.87 -1.71
N VAL A 176 13.13 -3.04 -0.81
CA VAL A 176 12.66 -3.41 0.53
C VAL A 176 11.13 -3.32 0.56
N LYS A 177 10.47 -4.26 1.24
CA LYS A 177 9.03 -4.21 1.53
C LYS A 177 8.84 -3.88 3.01
N GLY A 178 8.10 -2.82 3.27
CA GLY A 178 7.79 -2.37 4.63
C GLY A 178 6.38 -1.78 4.72
#